data_7e766ebdb4a2fc1654287ce2f7865733
#
_entry.id   7e766ebdb4a2fc1654287ce2f7865733
#
_cell.length_a   1.000
_cell.length_b   1.000
_cell.length_c   1.000
_cell.angle_alpha   90.00
_cell.angle_beta   90.00
_cell.angle_gamma   90.00
#
_symmetry.space_group_name_H-M   'P 1'
#
loop_
_entity.id
_entity.type
_entity.pdbx_description
1 polymer ?
#
loop_
_entity_poly.entity_id
_entity_poly.type
_entity_poly.pdbx_seq_one_letter_code
_entity_poly.pdbx_strand_id
1 'polypeptide(L)'
;MAKGKKRLRLKKHMAALVAQNEQGQETVIDLPLTAIRPNPYQPRRSFDQAALAELAQSIQANGVFQPVIVRQPNPQVARYELIAGERRFRASEIAHQTTIPAILRPLDDAAMMEVAVLENLQREDLTPLEEAQAYQMLLDKLHLTQAEVAARLGKSRPYIANYLRLLGLPAAVKELLEARQLSMGQARTLLGLKDKAAVVALAKRAVKEGLTVRQLEEMVARQNEPTAKPQAPRSAAPVDPYLKEAADQLQRRFGTKVAFSGTQPHRGKIEIPYQSADELNRLLALLGVSFD
;
A
#
# COMPACT_ATOMS: atom_id res chain seq x y z
N MET A 1 19.41 7.83 -5.23
CA MET A 1 19.91 6.74 -6.12
C MET A 1 18.99 5.49 -6.21
N ALA A 2 18.16 5.15 -5.22
CA ALA A 2 17.30 3.95 -5.28
C ALA A 2 16.13 4.03 -6.28
N LYS A 3 15.54 5.21 -6.54
CA LYS A 3 14.41 5.40 -7.49
C LYS A 3 14.80 5.08 -8.95
N GLY A 4 16.01 5.42 -9.41
CA GLY A 4 16.45 5.18 -10.78
C GLY A 4 16.67 3.71 -11.11
N LYS A 5 17.22 2.91 -10.18
CA LYS A 5 17.43 1.46 -10.37
C LYS A 5 16.11 0.68 -10.45
N LYS A 6 15.06 1.12 -9.74
CA LYS A 6 13.74 0.48 -9.76
C LYS A 6 12.99 0.74 -11.08
N ARG A 7 13.03 1.97 -11.60
CA ARG A 7 12.50 2.31 -12.94
C ARG A 7 13.14 1.50 -14.06
N LEU A 8 14.46 1.25 -13.94
CA LEU A 8 15.20 0.49 -14.93
C LEU A 8 14.78 -1.00 -14.97
N ARG A 9 14.46 -1.60 -13.81
CA ARG A 9 13.96 -2.99 -13.72
C ARG A 9 12.57 -3.14 -14.32
N LEU A 10 11.66 -2.21 -14.03
CA LEU A 10 10.29 -2.24 -14.57
C LEU A 10 10.31 -2.01 -16.09
N LYS A 11 11.11 -1.04 -16.58
CA LYS A 11 11.34 -0.85 -18.03
C LYS A 11 11.93 -2.09 -18.69
N LYS A 12 12.89 -2.77 -18.05
CA LYS A 12 13.45 -4.03 -18.57
C LYS A 12 12.43 -5.15 -18.60
N HIS A 13 11.55 -5.25 -17.60
CA HIS A 13 10.50 -6.27 -17.59
C HIS A 13 9.45 -6.00 -18.68
N MET A 14 9.00 -4.76 -18.83
CA MET A 14 8.12 -4.36 -19.94
C MET A 14 8.79 -4.59 -21.30
N ALA A 15 10.05 -4.18 -21.45
CA ALA A 15 10.82 -4.44 -22.66
C ALA A 15 10.95 -5.95 -22.93
N ALA A 16 11.15 -6.76 -21.90
CA ALA A 16 11.21 -8.22 -22.02
C ALA A 16 9.86 -8.84 -22.43
N LEU A 17 8.73 -8.37 -21.88
CA LEU A 17 7.39 -8.81 -22.28
C LEU A 17 7.09 -8.46 -23.74
N VAL A 18 7.53 -7.28 -24.17
CA VAL A 18 7.39 -6.85 -25.56
C VAL A 18 8.43 -7.55 -26.45
N ALA A 19 9.62 -7.88 -25.94
CA ALA A 19 10.72 -8.50 -26.67
C ALA A 19 10.71 -10.04 -26.67
N GLN A 20 9.94 -10.70 -25.79
CA GLN A 20 9.86 -12.17 -25.74
C GLN A 20 9.41 -12.84 -27.06
N ASN A 21 9.02 -12.03 -28.06
CA ASN A 21 8.68 -12.47 -29.40
C ASN A 21 9.67 -11.99 -30.49
N GLU A 22 10.91 -11.68 -30.14
CA GLU A 22 11.94 -11.16 -31.06
C GLU A 22 12.58 -12.21 -32.03
N GLN A 23 11.90 -13.30 -32.31
CA GLN A 23 12.37 -14.21 -33.36
C GLN A 23 11.91 -13.83 -34.79
N GLY A 24 11.33 -12.64 -34.97
CA GLY A 24 10.96 -12.12 -36.30
C GLY A 24 11.46 -10.69 -36.48
N GLN A 25 11.93 -10.34 -37.66
CA GLN A 25 12.25 -8.97 -38.06
C GLN A 25 11.04 -8.09 -37.74
N GLU A 26 11.26 -6.98 -37.01
CA GLU A 26 10.20 -5.98 -36.71
C GLU A 26 9.77 -5.37 -38.05
N THR A 27 8.72 -5.90 -38.63
CA THR A 27 8.15 -5.34 -39.85
C THR A 27 7.24 -4.17 -39.45
N VAL A 28 7.60 -2.98 -39.85
CA VAL A 28 6.74 -1.79 -39.76
C VAL A 28 5.79 -1.85 -40.94
N ILE A 29 4.49 -1.76 -40.64
CA ILE A 29 3.41 -1.75 -41.63
C ILE A 29 2.56 -0.50 -41.43
N ASP A 30 2.10 0.10 -42.52
CA ASP A 30 1.16 1.21 -42.44
C ASP A 30 -0.26 0.70 -42.30
N LEU A 31 -0.90 1.02 -41.18
CA LEU A 31 -2.25 0.61 -40.88
C LEU A 31 -3.24 1.78 -40.96
N PRO A 32 -4.43 1.58 -41.53
CA PRO A 32 -5.49 2.58 -41.50
C PRO A 32 -5.87 2.89 -40.04
N LEU A 33 -5.96 4.17 -39.67
CA LEU A 33 -6.37 4.58 -38.32
C LEU A 33 -7.74 3.99 -37.94
N THR A 34 -8.65 3.87 -38.92
CA THR A 34 -9.98 3.27 -38.71
C THR A 34 -9.98 1.78 -38.34
N ALA A 35 -8.88 1.08 -38.64
CA ALA A 35 -8.71 -0.33 -38.30
C ALA A 35 -8.14 -0.53 -36.89
N ILE A 36 -7.63 0.53 -36.26
CA ILE A 36 -7.00 0.48 -34.93
C ILE A 36 -8.02 0.94 -33.87
N ARG A 37 -8.14 0.18 -32.79
CA ARG A 37 -8.94 0.55 -31.61
C ARG A 37 -8.00 0.89 -30.45
N PRO A 38 -8.38 1.87 -29.62
CA PRO A 38 -7.68 2.13 -28.36
C PRO A 38 -7.64 0.90 -27.49
N ASN A 39 -6.63 0.83 -26.61
CA ASN A 39 -6.49 -0.27 -25.65
C ASN A 39 -7.72 -0.35 -24.71
N PRO A 40 -8.47 -1.45 -24.69
CA PRO A 40 -9.62 -1.59 -23.80
C PRO A 40 -9.26 -1.58 -22.31
N TYR A 41 -7.99 -1.87 -21.99
CA TYR A 41 -7.46 -1.90 -20.62
C TYR A 41 -6.76 -0.60 -20.22
N GLN A 42 -6.80 0.45 -21.07
CA GLN A 42 -6.13 1.73 -20.79
C GLN A 42 -6.89 2.54 -19.73
N PRO A 43 -6.32 2.76 -18.54
CA PRO A 43 -6.99 3.48 -17.47
C PRO A 43 -6.99 5.01 -17.69
N ARG A 44 -6.10 5.52 -18.57
CA ARG A 44 -5.96 6.94 -18.81
C ARG A 44 -7.07 7.47 -19.73
N ARG A 45 -7.98 8.27 -19.15
CA ARG A 45 -9.09 8.89 -19.89
C ARG A 45 -8.86 10.36 -20.20
N SER A 46 -8.02 11.06 -19.46
CA SER A 46 -7.72 12.48 -19.66
C SER A 46 -6.34 12.69 -20.29
N PHE A 47 -6.29 13.46 -21.33
CA PHE A 47 -5.07 13.87 -22.02
C PHE A 47 -5.03 15.39 -22.10
N ASP A 48 -3.85 15.96 -21.94
CA ASP A 48 -3.61 17.39 -22.15
C ASP A 48 -3.83 17.72 -23.62
N GLN A 49 -4.87 18.49 -23.88
CA GLN A 49 -5.29 18.86 -25.23
C GLN A 49 -4.26 19.74 -25.93
N ALA A 50 -3.59 20.66 -25.20
CA ALA A 50 -2.57 21.52 -25.76
C ALA A 50 -1.36 20.68 -26.23
N ALA A 51 -0.87 19.79 -25.40
CA ALA A 51 0.23 18.89 -25.73
C ALA A 51 -0.12 17.87 -26.84
N LEU A 52 -1.40 17.52 -27.03
CA LEU A 52 -1.84 16.71 -28.16
C LEU A 52 -1.88 17.53 -29.46
N ALA A 53 -2.34 18.78 -29.41
CA ALA A 53 -2.37 19.66 -30.57
C ALA A 53 -0.96 19.95 -31.11
N GLU A 54 0.01 20.25 -30.23
CA GLU A 54 1.41 20.40 -30.62
C GLU A 54 1.97 19.14 -31.32
N LEU A 55 1.66 17.97 -30.77
CA LEU A 55 2.10 16.71 -31.37
C LEU A 55 1.41 16.46 -32.70
N ALA A 56 0.13 16.84 -32.85
CA ALA A 56 -0.59 16.71 -34.11
C ALA A 56 0.01 17.62 -35.21
N GLN A 57 0.38 18.87 -34.87
CA GLN A 57 1.09 19.75 -35.80
C GLN A 57 2.42 19.18 -36.26
N SER A 58 3.18 18.61 -35.31
CA SER A 58 4.46 17.94 -35.64
C SER A 58 4.25 16.74 -36.58
N ILE A 59 3.20 15.93 -36.34
CA ILE A 59 2.85 14.77 -37.18
C ILE A 59 2.39 15.22 -38.57
N GLN A 60 1.63 16.31 -38.65
CA GLN A 60 1.20 16.86 -39.92
C GLN A 60 2.36 17.32 -40.81
N ALA A 61 3.39 17.91 -40.19
CA ALA A 61 4.57 18.41 -40.88
C ALA A 61 5.58 17.30 -41.25
N ASN A 62 5.82 16.34 -40.38
CA ASN A 62 6.94 15.43 -40.48
C ASN A 62 6.54 13.94 -40.50
N GLY A 63 5.25 13.62 -40.36
CA GLY A 63 4.77 12.25 -40.17
C GLY A 63 5.06 11.69 -38.78
N VAL A 64 4.81 10.39 -38.63
CA VAL A 64 5.04 9.66 -37.38
C VAL A 64 6.40 8.95 -37.43
N PHE A 65 7.41 9.49 -36.76
CA PHE A 65 8.76 8.91 -36.75
C PHE A 65 8.84 7.58 -36.04
N GLN A 66 8.13 7.44 -34.94
CA GLN A 66 8.17 6.23 -34.13
C GLN A 66 6.87 5.46 -34.28
N PRO A 67 6.89 4.24 -34.84
CA PRO A 67 5.66 3.46 -35.03
C PRO A 67 4.94 3.20 -33.70
N VAL A 68 3.61 3.04 -33.78
CA VAL A 68 2.80 2.53 -32.67
C VAL A 68 2.93 1.03 -32.59
N ILE A 69 2.67 0.45 -31.43
CA ILE A 69 2.65 -1.00 -31.24
C ILE A 69 1.20 -1.45 -31.14
N VAL A 70 0.83 -2.41 -31.99
CA VAL A 70 -0.51 -2.96 -32.05
C VAL A 70 -0.50 -4.48 -31.96
N ARG A 71 -1.62 -5.07 -31.59
CA ARG A 71 -1.88 -6.49 -31.73
C ARG A 71 -3.10 -6.72 -32.65
N GLN A 72 -3.19 -7.91 -33.18
CA GLN A 72 -4.36 -8.37 -33.92
C GLN A 72 -4.98 -9.54 -33.14
N PRO A 73 -6.09 -9.32 -32.39
CA PRO A 73 -6.71 -10.35 -31.56
C PRO A 73 -7.23 -11.54 -32.39
N ASN A 74 -7.70 -11.25 -33.60
CA ASN A 74 -8.17 -12.29 -34.54
C ASN A 74 -7.48 -12.10 -35.89
N PRO A 75 -6.60 -13.02 -36.31
CA PRO A 75 -5.89 -12.94 -37.58
C PRO A 75 -6.80 -12.90 -38.83
N GLN A 76 -8.05 -13.34 -38.71
CA GLN A 76 -9.00 -13.36 -39.83
C GLN A 76 -9.72 -12.01 -40.03
N VAL A 77 -9.55 -11.07 -39.10
CA VAL A 77 -10.21 -9.76 -39.12
C VAL A 77 -9.16 -8.67 -39.09
N ALA A 78 -9.16 -7.80 -40.10
CA ALA A 78 -8.24 -6.65 -40.15
C ALA A 78 -8.62 -5.58 -39.11
N ARG A 79 -8.61 -5.96 -37.84
CA ARG A 79 -8.82 -5.08 -36.67
C ARG A 79 -7.68 -5.25 -35.70
N TYR A 80 -7.16 -4.12 -35.28
CA TYR A 80 -5.99 -4.05 -34.44
C TYR A 80 -6.34 -3.35 -33.13
N GLU A 81 -5.65 -3.70 -32.06
CA GLU A 81 -5.75 -3.04 -30.74
C GLU A 81 -4.41 -2.43 -30.38
N LEU A 82 -4.45 -1.18 -29.96
CA LEU A 82 -3.27 -0.41 -29.61
C LEU A 82 -2.67 -0.92 -28.29
N ILE A 83 -1.41 -1.36 -28.32
CA ILE A 83 -0.66 -1.75 -27.11
C ILE A 83 0.03 -0.53 -26.51
N ALA A 84 0.76 0.23 -27.37
CA ALA A 84 1.50 1.42 -26.94
C ALA A 84 1.50 2.48 -28.04
N GLY A 85 1.53 3.75 -27.62
CA GLY A 85 1.55 4.89 -28.55
C GLY A 85 0.22 5.67 -28.63
N GLU A 86 -0.64 5.60 -27.60
CA GLU A 86 -1.95 6.26 -27.54
C GLU A 86 -1.89 7.76 -27.93
N ARG A 87 -0.89 8.51 -27.43
CA ARG A 87 -0.73 9.92 -27.79
C ARG A 87 -0.45 10.11 -29.28
N ARG A 88 0.38 9.26 -29.89
CA ARG A 88 0.68 9.31 -31.33
C ARG A 88 -0.54 8.95 -32.16
N PHE A 89 -1.27 7.92 -31.76
CA PHE A 89 -2.52 7.53 -32.40
C PHE A 89 -3.53 8.67 -32.41
N ARG A 90 -3.85 9.27 -31.24
CA ARG A 90 -4.78 10.39 -31.13
C ARG A 90 -4.29 11.65 -31.87
N ALA A 91 -3.02 11.95 -31.77
CA ALA A 91 -2.46 13.08 -32.51
C ALA A 91 -2.52 12.88 -34.03
N SER A 92 -2.39 11.63 -34.52
CA SER A 92 -2.58 11.30 -35.94
C SER A 92 -4.05 11.45 -36.38
N GLU A 93 -5.01 11.12 -35.51
CA GLU A 93 -6.45 11.40 -35.77
C GLU A 93 -6.69 12.90 -35.88
N ILE A 94 -6.16 13.73 -34.96
CA ILE A 94 -6.26 15.19 -34.97
C ILE A 94 -5.56 15.77 -36.20
N ALA A 95 -4.45 15.21 -36.64
CA ALA A 95 -3.70 15.60 -37.83
C ALA A 95 -4.37 15.12 -39.14
N HIS A 96 -5.53 14.45 -39.08
CA HIS A 96 -6.26 13.89 -40.22
C HIS A 96 -5.43 12.96 -41.10
N GLN A 97 -4.50 12.20 -40.49
CA GLN A 97 -3.77 11.16 -41.19
C GLN A 97 -4.71 10.00 -41.55
N THR A 98 -4.47 9.34 -42.65
CA THR A 98 -5.26 8.16 -43.09
C THR A 98 -4.68 6.87 -42.55
N THR A 99 -3.34 6.83 -42.42
CA THR A 99 -2.59 5.66 -41.93
C THR A 99 -1.59 6.06 -40.86
N ILE A 100 -1.10 5.09 -40.10
CA ILE A 100 -0.05 5.25 -39.12
C ILE A 100 0.91 4.06 -39.17
N PRO A 101 2.25 4.29 -39.14
CA PRO A 101 3.21 3.21 -39.04
C PRO A 101 3.03 2.45 -37.72
N ALA A 102 2.92 1.14 -37.82
CA ALA A 102 2.64 0.25 -36.72
C ALA A 102 3.52 -0.99 -36.74
N ILE A 103 3.90 -1.48 -35.57
CA ILE A 103 4.56 -2.78 -35.37
C ILE A 103 3.52 -3.74 -34.82
N LEU A 104 3.31 -4.86 -35.51
CA LEU A 104 2.43 -5.91 -35.07
C LEU A 104 3.13 -6.81 -34.06
N ARG A 105 2.52 -6.98 -32.88
CA ARG A 105 3.02 -7.90 -31.83
C ARG A 105 1.94 -8.93 -31.47
N PRO A 106 2.25 -10.22 -31.50
CA PRO A 106 1.36 -11.27 -31.04
C PRO A 106 1.34 -11.28 -29.50
N LEU A 107 0.37 -10.58 -28.92
CA LEU A 107 0.15 -10.55 -27.47
C LEU A 107 -1.24 -11.06 -27.17
N ASP A 108 -1.36 -11.94 -26.17
CA ASP A 108 -2.64 -12.35 -25.62
C ASP A 108 -3.25 -11.25 -24.73
N ASP A 109 -4.49 -11.45 -24.29
CA ASP A 109 -5.21 -10.49 -23.45
C ASP A 109 -4.51 -10.25 -22.11
N ALA A 110 -3.93 -11.29 -21.52
CA ALA A 110 -3.25 -11.21 -20.24
C ALA A 110 -1.98 -10.34 -20.32
N ALA A 111 -1.14 -10.61 -21.32
CA ALA A 111 0.08 -9.84 -21.57
C ALA A 111 -0.23 -8.38 -21.94
N MET A 112 -1.27 -8.15 -22.76
CA MET A 112 -1.70 -6.80 -23.12
C MET A 112 -2.15 -6.01 -21.88
N MET A 113 -2.95 -6.63 -21.02
CA MET A 113 -3.39 -6.02 -19.77
C MET A 113 -2.22 -5.74 -18.84
N GLU A 114 -1.29 -6.69 -18.70
CA GLU A 114 -0.09 -6.51 -17.88
C GLU A 114 0.72 -5.30 -18.33
N VAL A 115 1.00 -5.20 -19.63
CA VAL A 115 1.72 -4.06 -20.21
C VAL A 115 1.01 -2.75 -19.92
N ALA A 116 -0.31 -2.69 -20.12
CA ALA A 116 -1.10 -1.47 -19.87
C ALA A 116 -1.08 -1.03 -18.39
N VAL A 117 -1.21 -1.98 -17.46
CA VAL A 117 -1.17 -1.68 -16.02
C VAL A 117 0.24 -1.27 -15.58
N LEU A 118 1.28 -1.95 -16.08
CA LEU A 118 2.66 -1.63 -15.77
C LEU A 118 3.08 -0.26 -16.34
N GLU A 119 2.64 0.09 -17.56
CA GLU A 119 2.87 1.41 -18.15
C GLU A 119 2.24 2.50 -17.27
N ASN A 120 0.98 2.31 -16.88
CA ASN A 120 0.29 3.26 -16.03
C ASN A 120 0.97 3.42 -14.66
N LEU A 121 1.46 2.33 -14.05
CA LEU A 121 2.20 2.37 -12.78
C LEU A 121 3.56 3.10 -12.86
N GLN A 122 4.05 3.43 -14.07
CA GLN A 122 5.26 4.23 -14.24
C GLN A 122 5.02 5.74 -14.15
N ARG A 123 3.77 6.16 -14.09
CA ARG A 123 3.42 7.58 -13.96
C ARG A 123 3.90 8.12 -12.60
N GLU A 124 4.28 9.39 -12.58
CA GLU A 124 4.77 10.06 -11.35
C GLU A 124 3.66 10.66 -10.51
N ASP A 125 2.50 10.82 -11.10
CA ASP A 125 1.36 11.56 -10.56
C ASP A 125 0.27 10.67 -9.93
N LEU A 126 0.48 9.35 -9.89
CA LEU A 126 -0.48 8.39 -9.31
C LEU A 126 -0.73 8.65 -7.82
N THR A 127 -2.00 8.63 -7.48
CA THR A 127 -2.42 8.60 -6.07
C THR A 127 -2.19 7.21 -5.47
N PRO A 128 -2.07 7.09 -4.13
CA PRO A 128 -1.95 5.78 -3.48
C PRO A 128 -3.13 4.84 -3.75
N LEU A 129 -4.33 5.37 -4.00
CA LEU A 129 -5.50 4.56 -4.33
C LEU A 129 -5.45 4.05 -5.77
N GLU A 130 -5.00 4.87 -6.72
CA GLU A 130 -4.79 4.42 -8.10
C GLU A 130 -3.71 3.33 -8.18
N GLU A 131 -2.59 3.46 -7.44
CA GLU A 131 -1.60 2.39 -7.34
C GLU A 131 -2.21 1.11 -6.74
N ALA A 132 -3.02 1.24 -5.68
CA ALA A 132 -3.67 0.10 -5.06
C ALA A 132 -4.66 -0.61 -6.00
N GLN A 133 -5.44 0.15 -6.78
CA GLN A 133 -6.36 -0.38 -7.80
C GLN A 133 -5.60 -1.11 -8.92
N ALA A 134 -4.46 -0.56 -9.36
CA ALA A 134 -3.62 -1.21 -10.35
C ALA A 134 -3.05 -2.53 -9.83
N TYR A 135 -2.61 -2.60 -8.56
CA TYR A 135 -2.17 -3.86 -7.94
C TYR A 135 -3.31 -4.88 -7.83
N GLN A 136 -4.50 -4.43 -7.42
CA GLN A 136 -5.68 -5.30 -7.35
C GLN A 136 -6.03 -5.86 -8.73
N MET A 137 -5.94 -5.05 -9.78
CA MET A 137 -6.19 -5.50 -11.15
C MET A 137 -5.21 -6.61 -11.58
N LEU A 138 -3.91 -6.49 -11.23
CA LEU A 138 -2.92 -7.53 -11.51
C LEU A 138 -3.23 -8.84 -10.77
N LEU A 139 -3.72 -8.76 -9.53
CA LEU A 139 -4.10 -9.95 -8.77
C LEU A 139 -5.34 -10.62 -9.37
N ASP A 140 -6.40 -9.84 -9.65
CA ASP A 140 -7.71 -10.39 -10.02
C ASP A 140 -7.74 -10.89 -11.47
N LYS A 141 -7.11 -10.14 -12.37
CA LYS A 141 -7.21 -10.42 -13.82
C LYS A 141 -6.09 -11.31 -14.34
N LEU A 142 -4.90 -11.21 -13.77
CA LEU A 142 -3.76 -12.04 -14.16
C LEU A 142 -3.51 -13.18 -13.18
N HIS A 143 -4.37 -13.34 -12.18
CA HIS A 143 -4.29 -14.39 -11.15
C HIS A 143 -2.91 -14.45 -10.45
N LEU A 144 -2.24 -13.29 -10.34
CA LEU A 144 -0.94 -13.19 -9.70
C LEU A 144 -1.08 -13.15 -8.18
N THR A 145 -0.11 -13.69 -7.49
CA THR A 145 0.03 -13.53 -6.04
C THR A 145 0.65 -12.17 -5.71
N GLN A 146 0.46 -11.67 -4.48
CA GLN A 146 1.12 -10.44 -4.02
C GLN A 146 2.65 -10.51 -4.09
N ALA A 147 3.22 -11.71 -3.96
CA ALA A 147 4.66 -11.92 -4.07
C ALA A 147 5.15 -11.75 -5.50
N GLU A 148 4.42 -12.29 -6.49
CA GLU A 148 4.73 -12.16 -7.91
C GLU A 148 4.58 -10.71 -8.37
N VAL A 149 3.50 -10.01 -7.99
CA VAL A 149 3.34 -8.57 -8.26
C VAL A 149 4.51 -7.78 -7.67
N ALA A 150 4.90 -8.08 -6.43
CA ALA A 150 6.05 -7.42 -5.79
C ALA A 150 7.36 -7.66 -6.55
N ALA A 151 7.62 -8.91 -6.97
CA ALA A 151 8.81 -9.27 -7.74
C ALA A 151 8.88 -8.52 -9.08
N ARG A 152 7.77 -8.49 -9.86
CA ARG A 152 7.69 -7.81 -11.16
C ARG A 152 7.91 -6.29 -11.03
N LEU A 153 7.39 -5.68 -9.96
CA LEU A 153 7.51 -4.25 -9.71
C LEU A 153 8.81 -3.85 -8.97
N GLY A 154 9.64 -4.82 -8.56
CA GLY A 154 10.81 -4.56 -7.73
C GLY A 154 10.48 -3.94 -6.37
N LYS A 155 9.31 -4.30 -5.82
CA LYS A 155 8.83 -3.88 -4.50
C LYS A 155 8.89 -5.04 -3.51
N SER A 156 8.65 -4.79 -2.23
CA SER A 156 8.47 -5.87 -1.25
C SER A 156 7.00 -6.30 -1.19
N ARG A 157 6.74 -7.58 -0.85
CA ARG A 157 5.37 -8.06 -0.61
C ARG A 157 4.60 -7.22 0.43
N PRO A 158 5.20 -6.80 1.57
CA PRO A 158 4.53 -5.90 2.51
C PRO A 158 4.16 -4.54 1.91
N TYR A 159 4.95 -4.03 0.97
CA TYR A 159 4.62 -2.80 0.25
C TYR A 159 3.30 -2.95 -0.52
N ILE A 160 3.18 -4.00 -1.34
CA ILE A 160 1.95 -4.29 -2.10
C ILE A 160 0.76 -4.51 -1.16
N ALA A 161 0.93 -5.32 -0.09
CA ALA A 161 -0.12 -5.57 0.89
C ALA A 161 -0.63 -4.29 1.56
N ASN A 162 0.26 -3.34 1.89
CA ASN A 162 -0.12 -2.07 2.50
C ASN A 162 -0.97 -1.20 1.56
N TYR A 163 -0.67 -1.18 0.27
CA TYR A 163 -1.48 -0.46 -0.72
C TYR A 163 -2.86 -1.11 -0.89
N LEU A 164 -2.91 -2.43 -1.06
CA LEU A 164 -4.16 -3.16 -1.20
C LEU A 164 -5.11 -2.95 0.00
N ARG A 165 -4.57 -2.86 1.21
CA ARG A 165 -5.35 -2.56 2.41
C ARG A 165 -6.06 -1.20 2.35
N LEU A 166 -5.53 -0.22 1.62
CA LEU A 166 -6.17 1.10 1.44
C LEU A 166 -7.53 0.99 0.75
N LEU A 167 -7.71 -0.02 -0.11
CA LEU A 167 -8.99 -0.27 -0.79
C LEU A 167 -10.11 -0.66 0.19
N GLY A 168 -9.78 -1.14 1.39
CA GLY A 168 -10.72 -1.45 2.46
C GLY A 168 -11.19 -0.24 3.28
N LEU A 169 -10.62 0.96 3.06
CA LEU A 169 -11.01 2.17 3.77
C LEU A 169 -12.43 2.62 3.40
N PRO A 170 -13.18 3.24 4.34
CA PRO A 170 -14.45 3.89 4.04
C PRO A 170 -14.31 4.96 2.95
N ALA A 171 -15.37 5.17 2.14
CA ALA A 171 -15.37 6.13 1.03
C ALA A 171 -14.91 7.53 1.45
N ALA A 172 -15.44 8.06 2.56
CA ALA A 172 -15.07 9.36 3.08
C ALA A 172 -13.57 9.51 3.43
N VAL A 173 -12.88 8.42 3.78
CA VAL A 173 -11.43 8.42 4.06
C VAL A 173 -10.63 8.33 2.76
N LYS A 174 -11.15 7.59 1.77
CA LYS A 174 -10.55 7.53 0.43
C LYS A 174 -10.56 8.91 -0.23
N GLU A 175 -11.66 9.65 -0.13
CA GLU A 175 -11.75 11.03 -0.63
C GLU A 175 -10.69 11.95 -0.02
N LEU A 176 -10.46 11.85 1.31
CA LEU A 176 -9.42 12.63 1.98
C LEU A 176 -7.99 12.24 1.51
N LEU A 177 -7.78 10.97 1.19
CA LEU A 177 -6.51 10.46 0.68
C LEU A 177 -6.29 10.91 -0.78
N GLU A 178 -7.32 10.88 -1.64
CA GLU A 178 -7.29 11.39 -3.02
C GLU A 178 -7.06 12.89 -3.06
N ALA A 179 -7.72 13.64 -2.17
CA ALA A 179 -7.51 15.08 -1.99
C ALA A 179 -6.14 15.44 -1.37
N ARG A 180 -5.29 14.44 -1.08
CA ARG A 180 -3.98 14.60 -0.42
C ARG A 180 -4.04 15.29 0.95
N GLN A 181 -5.21 15.30 1.59
CA GLN A 181 -5.40 15.82 2.95
C GLN A 181 -4.94 14.81 4.01
N LEU A 182 -4.91 13.53 3.66
CA LEU A 182 -4.30 12.47 4.45
C LEU A 182 -3.10 11.88 3.70
N SER A 183 -2.02 11.59 4.44
CA SER A 183 -0.90 10.84 3.90
C SER A 183 -1.21 9.33 3.89
N MET A 184 -0.49 8.58 3.05
CA MET A 184 -0.58 7.12 3.04
C MET A 184 -0.25 6.50 4.42
N GLY A 185 0.72 7.07 5.16
CA GLY A 185 1.08 6.62 6.51
C GLY A 185 -0.09 6.75 7.49
N GLN A 186 -0.75 7.92 7.50
CA GLN A 186 -1.93 8.17 8.33
C GLN A 186 -3.08 7.22 7.95
N ALA A 187 -3.38 7.07 6.65
CA ALA A 187 -4.42 6.18 6.17
C ALA A 187 -4.17 4.71 6.57
N ARG A 188 -2.91 4.26 6.52
CA ARG A 188 -2.52 2.92 6.97
C ARG A 188 -2.73 2.73 8.47
N THR A 189 -2.38 3.72 9.28
CA THR A 189 -2.58 3.68 10.74
C THR A 189 -4.07 3.54 11.08
N LEU A 190 -4.94 4.27 10.39
CA LEU A 190 -6.39 4.20 10.57
C LEU A 190 -6.98 2.80 10.28
N LEU A 191 -6.37 2.01 9.41
CA LEU A 191 -6.75 0.61 9.16
C LEU A 191 -6.53 -0.31 10.38
N GLY A 192 -5.85 0.14 11.41
CA GLY A 192 -5.72 -0.55 12.69
C GLY A 192 -7.01 -0.54 13.52
N LEU A 193 -7.96 0.36 13.23
CA LEU A 193 -9.25 0.39 13.90
C LEU A 193 -10.22 -0.62 13.30
N LYS A 194 -10.98 -1.30 14.17
CA LYS A 194 -12.00 -2.28 13.75
C LYS A 194 -13.32 -1.63 13.33
N ASP A 195 -13.68 -0.54 14.00
CA ASP A 195 -14.94 0.17 13.76
C ASP A 195 -14.78 1.21 12.65
N LYS A 196 -15.54 1.03 11.57
CA LYS A 196 -15.54 1.94 10.41
C LYS A 196 -15.99 3.36 10.74
N ALA A 197 -16.90 3.55 11.71
CA ALA A 197 -17.34 4.87 12.12
C ALA A 197 -16.21 5.60 12.86
N ALA A 198 -15.49 4.90 13.74
CA ALA A 198 -14.31 5.42 14.42
C ALA A 198 -13.19 5.79 13.43
N VAL A 199 -12.99 5.00 12.38
CA VAL A 199 -12.02 5.30 11.29
C VAL A 199 -12.34 6.64 10.65
N VAL A 200 -13.61 6.89 10.27
CA VAL A 200 -14.02 8.14 9.63
C VAL A 200 -13.88 9.34 10.57
N ALA A 201 -14.32 9.17 11.84
CA ALA A 201 -14.21 10.23 12.84
C ALA A 201 -12.75 10.63 13.10
N LEU A 202 -11.88 9.64 13.28
CA LEU A 202 -10.45 9.87 13.52
C LEU A 202 -9.74 10.43 12.29
N ALA A 203 -10.11 10.03 11.07
CA ALA A 203 -9.60 10.59 9.83
C ALA A 203 -9.91 12.09 9.69
N LYS A 204 -11.17 12.49 9.92
CA LYS A 204 -11.58 13.90 9.90
C LYS A 204 -10.85 14.72 10.96
N ARG A 205 -10.68 14.15 12.14
CA ARG A 205 -9.94 14.78 13.23
C ARG A 205 -8.46 14.95 12.88
N ALA A 206 -7.84 13.95 12.25
CA ALA A 206 -6.45 13.98 11.81
C ALA A 206 -6.19 15.12 10.83
N VAL A 207 -7.11 15.35 9.88
CA VAL A 207 -7.04 16.46 8.94
C VAL A 207 -7.23 17.81 9.64
N LYS A 208 -8.24 17.91 10.52
CA LYS A 208 -8.57 19.17 11.22
C LYS A 208 -7.45 19.63 12.17
N GLU A 209 -6.84 18.68 12.89
CA GLU A 209 -5.84 18.97 13.93
C GLU A 209 -4.39 18.82 13.40
N GLY A 210 -4.18 18.41 12.15
CA GLY A 210 -2.85 18.21 11.57
C GLY A 210 -2.05 17.11 12.27
N LEU A 211 -2.72 16.02 12.69
CA LEU A 211 -2.08 14.96 13.50
C LEU A 211 -0.98 14.24 12.72
N THR A 212 0.13 14.00 13.38
CA THR A 212 1.22 13.17 12.85
C THR A 212 0.85 11.67 12.86
N VAL A 213 1.57 10.86 12.08
CA VAL A 213 1.40 9.39 12.07
C VAL A 213 1.56 8.81 13.47
N ARG A 214 2.56 9.27 14.23
CA ARG A 214 2.82 8.80 15.59
C ARG A 214 1.67 9.08 16.56
N GLN A 215 1.13 10.31 16.52
CA GLN A 215 -0.04 10.67 17.33
C GLN A 215 -1.26 9.82 16.99
N LEU A 216 -1.47 9.54 15.69
CA LEU A 216 -2.54 8.64 15.25
C LEU A 216 -2.31 7.20 15.72
N GLU A 217 -1.09 6.69 15.69
CA GLU A 217 -0.75 5.36 16.21
C GLU A 217 -1.09 5.23 17.70
N GLU A 218 -0.74 6.25 18.50
CA GLU A 218 -1.09 6.30 19.93
C GLU A 218 -2.60 6.31 20.15
N MET A 219 -3.35 7.09 19.33
CA MET A 219 -4.82 7.16 19.46
C MET A 219 -5.49 5.85 19.06
N VAL A 220 -5.03 5.22 17.97
CA VAL A 220 -5.51 3.92 17.51
C VAL A 220 -5.20 2.84 18.55
N ALA A 221 -4.01 2.85 19.15
CA ALA A 221 -3.64 1.92 20.21
C ALA A 221 -4.60 2.04 21.42
N ARG A 222 -4.86 3.27 21.88
CA ARG A 222 -5.80 3.54 22.99
C ARG A 222 -7.24 3.12 22.67
N GLN A 223 -7.71 3.30 21.43
CA GLN A 223 -9.05 2.87 21.04
C GLN A 223 -9.18 1.36 20.87
N ASN A 224 -8.09 0.68 20.53
CA ASN A 224 -8.04 -0.77 20.41
C ASN A 224 -7.74 -1.47 21.75
N GLU A 225 -7.25 -0.74 22.76
CA GLU A 225 -7.24 -1.27 24.12
C GLU A 225 -8.68 -1.68 24.44
N PRO A 226 -8.91 -2.95 24.80
CA PRO A 226 -10.24 -3.33 25.25
C PRO A 226 -10.58 -2.31 26.34
N THR A 227 -11.64 -1.52 26.11
CA THR A 227 -12.21 -0.73 27.20
C THR A 227 -12.33 -1.72 28.33
N ALA A 228 -11.40 -1.65 29.25
CA ALA A 228 -11.55 -2.35 30.48
C ALA A 228 -12.93 -1.88 30.96
N LYS A 229 -13.95 -2.75 30.81
CA LYS A 229 -15.19 -2.56 31.57
C LYS A 229 -14.68 -2.05 32.90
N PRO A 230 -15.15 -0.88 33.38
CA PRO A 230 -14.74 -0.45 34.70
C PRO A 230 -14.82 -1.71 35.55
N GLN A 231 -13.64 -2.26 35.84
CA GLN A 231 -13.63 -3.39 36.75
C GLN A 231 -14.28 -2.79 37.97
N ALA A 232 -15.56 -3.15 38.16
CA ALA A 232 -16.18 -2.97 39.44
C ALA A 232 -15.10 -3.36 40.43
N PRO A 233 -14.78 -2.51 41.39
CA PRO A 233 -13.65 -2.75 42.29
C PRO A 233 -13.69 -4.25 42.60
N ARG A 234 -12.68 -5.00 42.12
CA ARG A 234 -12.63 -6.44 42.36
C ARG A 234 -12.86 -6.50 43.86
N SER A 235 -14.06 -6.91 44.26
CA SER A 235 -14.36 -7.27 45.61
C SER A 235 -13.17 -8.13 46.02
N ALA A 236 -12.36 -7.61 46.91
CA ALA A 236 -11.18 -8.30 47.42
C ALA A 236 -11.69 -9.67 47.77
N ALA A 237 -11.27 -10.68 47.03
CA ALA A 237 -11.44 -12.06 47.44
C ALA A 237 -10.96 -12.08 48.93
N PRO A 238 -11.65 -12.72 49.83
CA PRO A 238 -11.31 -12.69 51.24
C PRO A 238 -9.83 -12.99 51.36
N VAL A 239 -9.06 -11.95 51.64
CA VAL A 239 -7.60 -12.07 51.82
C VAL A 239 -7.43 -12.97 53.01
N ASP A 240 -6.85 -14.14 52.82
CA ASP A 240 -6.51 -15.05 53.86
C ASP A 240 -5.86 -14.23 55.00
N PRO A 241 -6.42 -14.24 56.22
CA PRO A 241 -5.92 -13.45 57.34
C PRO A 241 -4.41 -13.64 57.56
N TYR A 242 -3.90 -14.83 57.25
CA TYR A 242 -2.49 -15.16 57.30
C TYR A 242 -1.66 -14.36 56.26
N LEU A 243 -2.14 -14.23 55.02
CA LEU A 243 -1.44 -13.44 53.99
C LEU A 243 -1.42 -11.96 54.31
N LYS A 244 -2.47 -11.46 54.96
CA LYS A 244 -2.55 -10.05 55.39
C LYS A 244 -1.52 -9.78 56.48
N GLU A 245 -1.44 -10.63 57.47
CA GLU A 245 -0.48 -10.52 58.59
C GLU A 245 0.96 -10.66 58.06
N ALA A 246 1.20 -11.59 57.16
CA ALA A 246 2.49 -11.74 56.47
C ALA A 246 2.90 -10.49 55.65
N ALA A 247 1.94 -9.86 54.96
CA ALA A 247 2.21 -8.63 54.22
C ALA A 247 2.58 -7.48 55.16
N ASP A 248 1.88 -7.34 56.28
CA ASP A 248 2.12 -6.30 57.29
C ASP A 248 3.49 -6.49 57.96
N GLN A 249 3.89 -7.71 58.27
CA GLN A 249 5.22 -8.02 58.80
C GLN A 249 6.33 -7.71 57.78
N LEU A 250 6.16 -8.12 56.53
CA LEU A 250 7.14 -7.86 55.47
C LEU A 250 7.24 -6.36 55.17
N GLN A 251 6.13 -5.65 55.20
CA GLN A 251 6.10 -4.18 54.98
C GLN A 251 6.87 -3.44 56.10
N ARG A 252 6.71 -3.89 57.37
CA ARG A 252 7.48 -3.33 58.48
C ARG A 252 8.98 -3.60 58.36
N ARG A 253 9.37 -4.80 57.88
CA ARG A 253 10.77 -5.19 57.71
C ARG A 253 11.45 -4.49 56.52
N PHE A 254 10.75 -4.36 55.39
CA PHE A 254 11.31 -3.78 54.16
C PHE A 254 11.10 -2.27 54.07
N GLY A 255 10.17 -1.69 54.84
CA GLY A 255 9.88 -0.24 54.81
C GLY A 255 9.19 0.22 53.52
N THR A 256 8.69 -0.73 52.74
CA THR A 256 7.96 -0.44 51.47
C THR A 256 6.75 -1.36 51.37
N LYS A 257 5.79 -1.00 50.53
CA LYS A 257 4.54 -1.76 50.34
C LYS A 257 4.85 -3.14 49.76
N VAL A 258 4.35 -4.20 50.40
CA VAL A 258 4.45 -5.56 49.90
C VAL A 258 3.08 -6.07 49.50
N ALA A 259 2.96 -6.61 48.31
CA ALA A 259 1.70 -7.18 47.81
C ALA A 259 1.87 -8.68 47.53
N PHE A 260 0.87 -9.46 47.93
CA PHE A 260 0.74 -10.85 47.52
C PHE A 260 -0.30 -10.94 46.39
N SER A 261 0.09 -11.58 45.28
CA SER A 261 -0.80 -11.86 44.16
C SER A 261 -0.78 -13.34 43.81
N GLY A 262 -1.95 -13.96 43.68
CA GLY A 262 -2.10 -15.36 43.30
C GLY A 262 -3.57 -15.77 43.22
N THR A 263 -3.86 -16.70 42.35
CA THR A 263 -5.21 -17.23 42.09
C THR A 263 -5.45 -18.60 42.76
N GLN A 264 -4.46 -19.18 43.40
CA GLN A 264 -4.55 -20.50 44.04
C GLN A 264 -4.00 -20.45 45.47
N PRO A 265 -4.52 -21.23 46.42
CA PRO A 265 -4.13 -21.17 47.84
C PRO A 265 -2.67 -21.52 48.14
N HIS A 266 -1.95 -22.13 47.18
CA HIS A 266 -0.56 -22.54 47.36
C HIS A 266 0.39 -22.02 46.25
N ARG A 267 -0.05 -21.06 45.41
CA ARG A 267 0.75 -20.53 44.31
C ARG A 267 0.51 -19.03 44.15
N GLY A 268 1.55 -18.25 44.37
CA GLY A 268 1.45 -16.80 44.30
C GLY A 268 2.78 -16.13 44.03
N LYS A 269 2.74 -14.81 43.91
CA LYS A 269 3.92 -13.95 43.80
C LYS A 269 3.92 -12.98 44.98
N ILE A 270 5.13 -12.65 45.44
CA ILE A 270 5.39 -11.54 46.35
C ILE A 270 5.95 -10.39 45.50
N GLU A 271 5.28 -9.25 45.51
CA GLU A 271 5.70 -8.08 44.76
C GLU A 271 6.12 -6.97 45.73
N ILE A 272 7.36 -6.53 45.58
CA ILE A 272 7.98 -5.50 46.42
C ILE A 272 8.42 -4.37 45.43
N PRO A 273 7.64 -3.31 45.28
CA PRO A 273 8.02 -2.21 44.40
C PRO A 273 9.18 -1.41 44.99
N TYR A 274 10.12 -0.96 44.16
CA TYR A 274 11.19 -0.04 44.51
C TYR A 274 11.23 1.16 43.54
N GLN A 275 11.70 2.32 44.01
CA GLN A 275 11.71 3.56 43.24
C GLN A 275 13.11 4.04 42.85
N SER A 276 14.17 3.46 43.42
CA SER A 276 15.56 3.81 43.14
C SER A 276 16.49 2.59 43.24
N ALA A 277 17.68 2.70 42.61
CA ALA A 277 18.72 1.67 42.69
C ALA A 277 19.21 1.46 44.14
N ASP A 278 19.27 2.52 44.92
CA ASP A 278 19.68 2.44 46.33
C ASP A 278 18.66 1.69 47.17
N GLU A 279 17.38 1.90 46.91
CA GLU A 279 16.30 1.15 47.57
C GLU A 279 16.33 -0.32 47.17
N LEU A 280 16.60 -0.64 45.91
CA LEU A 280 16.77 -2.00 45.46
C LEU A 280 17.94 -2.70 46.21
N ASN A 281 19.10 -2.04 46.29
CA ASN A 281 20.29 -2.57 46.97
C ASN A 281 19.99 -2.79 48.43
N ARG A 282 19.28 -1.89 49.10
CA ARG A 282 18.85 -2.08 50.51
C ARG A 282 17.93 -3.28 50.65
N LEU A 283 16.96 -3.46 49.75
CA LEU A 283 16.04 -4.60 49.76
C LEU A 283 16.79 -5.91 49.56
N LEU A 284 17.74 -5.96 48.61
CA LEU A 284 18.58 -7.12 48.36
C LEU A 284 19.43 -7.50 49.56
N ALA A 285 20.03 -6.50 50.22
CA ALA A 285 20.79 -6.71 51.46
C ALA A 285 19.92 -7.30 52.60
N LEU A 286 18.67 -6.81 52.76
CA LEU A 286 17.71 -7.33 53.73
C LEU A 286 17.22 -8.75 53.39
N LEU A 287 17.27 -9.14 52.13
CA LEU A 287 16.98 -10.51 51.64
C LEU A 287 18.19 -11.43 51.70
N GLY A 288 19.35 -10.92 52.11
CA GLY A 288 20.59 -11.69 52.20
C GLY A 288 21.25 -11.99 50.86
N VAL A 289 20.95 -11.20 49.83
CA VAL A 289 21.54 -11.29 48.49
C VAL A 289 22.67 -10.28 48.40
N SER A 290 23.93 -10.73 48.29
CA SER A 290 25.10 -9.93 47.97
C SER A 290 25.59 -10.26 46.58
N PHE A 291 25.92 -9.24 45.81
CA PHE A 291 26.64 -9.39 44.54
C PHE A 291 28.11 -9.15 44.84
N ASP A 292 28.93 -10.14 44.65
CA ASP A 292 30.39 -10.03 44.65
C ASP A 292 30.87 -9.38 43.34
#